data_879a99ffba703f8c30a9b54df131e239
#
_entry.id   879a99ffba703f8c30a9b54df131e239
#
_cell.length_a   1.000
_cell.length_b   1.000
_cell.length_c   1.000
_cell.angle_alpha   90.00
_cell.angle_beta   90.00
_cell.angle_gamma   90.00
#
_symmetry.space_group_name_H-M   'P 1'
#
loop_
_entity.id
_entity.type
_entity.pdbx_description
1 polymer ?
#
loop_
_entity_poly.entity_id
_entity_poly.type
_entity_poly.pdbx_seq_one_letter_code
_entity_poly.pdbx_strand_id
1 'polypeptide(L)'
;LSLGQEFSGYQSQLEDCIFRIKNALKEIYSLAQGGTAVGTGINSKKGFDKKIVLEIKKITKLPFKPTKNKFAALAAHDEIVNFSGTLNTTAVCLMKIANDIRFLGSGPRAGYGEIILPANEPGSSIMPGKVNPTQSEAVTMVCVKVIGNHNGITMAGSHGHFELNVFKPLIAHNILQSIDLLADSTKNFSLYCVKGIKADKVKIKEYLDNSLMLVTALAPHIGYDNSAKIANDIRFLGSGPRAGYGEIILPANE
;
A
#
# COMPACT_ATOMS: atom_id res chain seq x y z
N LEU A 1 -20.92 -3.87 8.00
CA LEU A 1 -19.79 -4.31 7.22
C LEU A 1 -19.35 -5.71 7.66
N SER A 2 -19.18 -6.64 6.73
CA SER A 2 -18.60 -7.96 7.06
C SER A 2 -17.08 -7.92 6.87
N LEU A 3 -16.36 -8.81 7.58
CA LEU A 3 -14.92 -8.96 7.39
C LEU A 3 -14.57 -9.29 5.93
N GLY A 4 -15.42 -10.06 5.23
CA GLY A 4 -15.22 -10.36 3.82
C GLY A 4 -15.33 -9.11 2.92
N GLN A 5 -16.24 -8.17 3.25
CA GLN A 5 -16.34 -6.89 2.53
C GLN A 5 -15.10 -6.01 2.76
N GLU A 6 -14.56 -5.99 3.98
CA GLU A 6 -13.31 -5.28 4.28
C GLU A 6 -12.15 -5.81 3.42
N PHE A 7 -11.95 -7.14 3.42
CA PHE A 7 -10.90 -7.76 2.60
C PHE A 7 -11.12 -7.60 1.09
N SER A 8 -12.38 -7.55 0.63
CA SER A 8 -12.67 -7.25 -0.78
C SER A 8 -12.25 -5.84 -1.18
N GLY A 9 -12.35 -4.88 -0.25
CA GLY A 9 -11.81 -3.53 -0.43
C GLY A 9 -10.29 -3.54 -0.62
N TYR A 10 -9.57 -4.31 0.20
CA TYR A 10 -8.11 -4.46 0.05
C TYR A 10 -7.73 -5.09 -1.30
N GLN A 11 -8.44 -6.12 -1.71
CA GLN A 11 -8.24 -6.75 -3.02
C GLN A 11 -8.39 -5.74 -4.16
N SER A 12 -9.48 -4.98 -4.18
CA SER A 12 -9.74 -3.97 -5.20
C SER A 12 -8.64 -2.90 -5.26
N GLN A 13 -8.18 -2.41 -4.10
CA GLN A 13 -7.09 -1.45 -4.03
C GLN A 13 -5.78 -2.00 -4.63
N LEU A 14 -5.46 -3.27 -4.38
CA LEU A 14 -4.26 -3.91 -4.93
C LEU A 14 -4.38 -4.18 -6.44
N GLU A 15 -5.56 -4.56 -6.95
CA GLU A 15 -5.82 -4.70 -8.37
C GLU A 15 -5.63 -3.36 -9.11
N ASP A 16 -6.12 -2.27 -8.54
CA ASP A 16 -5.88 -0.92 -9.05
C ASP A 16 -4.40 -0.54 -9.04
N CYS A 17 -3.65 -0.92 -8.01
CA CYS A 17 -2.20 -0.68 -7.98
C CYS A 17 -1.48 -1.44 -9.10
N ILE A 18 -1.84 -2.70 -9.35
CA ILE A 18 -1.31 -3.51 -10.45
C ILE A 18 -1.62 -2.84 -11.81
N PHE A 19 -2.84 -2.35 -11.99
CA PHE A 19 -3.25 -1.64 -13.19
C PHE A 19 -2.42 -0.38 -13.42
N ARG A 20 -2.22 0.44 -12.38
CA ARG A 20 -1.40 1.67 -12.46
C ARG A 20 0.04 1.36 -12.83
N ILE A 21 0.67 0.36 -12.18
CA ILE A 21 2.03 -0.08 -12.48
C ILE A 21 2.15 -0.54 -13.94
N LYS A 22 1.24 -1.39 -14.40
CA LYS A 22 1.24 -1.89 -15.79
C LYS A 22 1.10 -0.76 -16.81
N ASN A 23 0.34 0.28 -16.51
CA ASN A 23 0.19 1.43 -17.40
C ASN A 23 1.45 2.30 -17.44
N ALA A 24 2.04 2.59 -16.29
CA ALA A 24 3.27 3.39 -16.21
C ALA A 24 4.47 2.68 -16.89
N LEU A 25 4.54 1.35 -16.84
CA LEU A 25 5.57 0.58 -17.54
C LEU A 25 5.58 0.82 -19.05
N LYS A 26 4.46 1.19 -19.68
CA LYS A 26 4.40 1.45 -21.13
C LYS A 26 5.28 2.63 -21.57
N GLU A 27 5.48 3.59 -20.69
CA GLU A 27 6.33 4.76 -20.93
C GLU A 27 7.80 4.40 -20.77
N ILE A 28 8.14 3.59 -19.77
CA ILE A 28 9.51 3.10 -19.51
C ILE A 28 10.12 2.34 -20.69
N TYR A 29 9.30 1.74 -21.55
CA TYR A 29 9.80 1.02 -22.74
C TYR A 29 10.33 1.93 -23.85
N SER A 30 10.27 3.25 -23.71
CA SER A 30 10.79 4.21 -24.69
C SER A 30 12.23 4.56 -24.40
N LEU A 31 13.19 4.13 -25.26
CA LEU A 31 14.61 4.27 -25.00
C LEU A 31 15.24 5.39 -25.82
N ALA A 32 16.10 6.18 -25.20
CA ALA A 32 16.89 7.25 -25.83
C ALA A 32 18.18 6.77 -26.51
N GLN A 33 18.35 5.45 -26.65
CA GLN A 33 19.56 4.87 -27.24
C GLN A 33 19.87 5.43 -28.62
N GLY A 34 21.16 5.71 -28.87
CA GLY A 34 21.62 6.32 -30.11
C GLY A 34 21.50 7.85 -30.17
N GLY A 35 21.01 8.50 -29.10
CA GLY A 35 20.99 9.97 -29.01
C GLY A 35 22.35 10.61 -28.80
N THR A 36 23.37 9.82 -28.43
CA THR A 36 24.71 10.27 -28.03
C THR A 36 24.66 11.25 -26.84
N ALA A 37 25.42 12.35 -26.84
CA ALA A 37 25.54 13.23 -25.68
C ALA A 37 24.23 14.00 -25.40
N VAL A 38 23.61 14.59 -26.42
CA VAL A 38 22.52 15.57 -26.25
C VAL A 38 21.25 15.24 -27.07
N GLY A 39 21.21 14.09 -27.72
CA GLY A 39 20.04 13.65 -28.48
C GLY A 39 20.17 13.76 -30.00
N THR A 40 21.24 14.37 -30.52
CA THR A 40 21.46 14.56 -31.96
C THR A 40 21.87 13.28 -32.69
N GLY A 41 22.42 12.31 -31.97
CA GLY A 41 22.99 11.10 -32.58
C GLY A 41 24.30 11.36 -33.34
N ILE A 42 24.97 12.49 -33.09
CA ILE A 42 26.25 12.84 -33.76
C ILE A 42 27.26 11.70 -33.58
N ASN A 43 27.99 11.40 -34.65
CA ASN A 43 28.98 10.33 -34.74
C ASN A 43 28.41 8.89 -34.57
N SER A 44 27.09 8.71 -34.46
CA SER A 44 26.51 7.38 -34.52
C SER A 44 26.20 6.96 -35.97
N LYS A 45 26.32 5.66 -36.26
CA LYS A 45 25.96 5.13 -37.57
C LYS A 45 24.46 5.28 -37.82
N LYS A 46 24.07 5.66 -39.05
CA LYS A 46 22.65 5.81 -39.44
C LYS A 46 21.86 4.55 -39.08
N GLY A 47 20.77 4.71 -38.34
CA GLY A 47 19.89 3.61 -37.95
C GLY A 47 20.37 2.80 -36.77
N PHE A 48 21.48 3.17 -36.12
CA PHE A 48 21.97 2.51 -34.89
C PHE A 48 20.91 2.51 -33.79
N ASP A 49 20.24 3.64 -33.58
CA ASP A 49 19.18 3.84 -32.59
C ASP A 49 18.06 2.80 -32.70
N LYS A 50 17.59 2.55 -33.92
CA LYS A 50 16.54 1.54 -34.17
C LYS A 50 17.06 0.13 -33.98
N LYS A 51 18.27 -0.17 -34.48
CA LYS A 51 18.87 -1.51 -34.42
C LYS A 51 19.17 -1.92 -32.99
N ILE A 52 19.76 -1.04 -32.16
CA ILE A 52 20.09 -1.36 -30.77
C ILE A 52 18.82 -1.63 -29.94
N VAL A 53 17.75 -0.85 -30.13
CA VAL A 53 16.49 -1.07 -29.42
C VAL A 53 15.82 -2.36 -29.87
N LEU A 54 15.91 -2.73 -31.15
CA LEU A 54 15.44 -4.03 -31.63
C LEU A 54 16.20 -5.21 -31.01
N GLU A 55 17.50 -5.10 -30.85
CA GLU A 55 18.30 -6.14 -30.16
C GLU A 55 17.94 -6.23 -28.68
N ILE A 56 17.80 -5.10 -27.98
CA ILE A 56 17.33 -5.07 -26.59
C ILE A 56 15.96 -5.75 -26.47
N LYS A 57 15.02 -5.44 -27.39
CA LYS A 57 13.70 -6.08 -27.45
C LYS A 57 13.78 -7.60 -27.64
N LYS A 58 14.68 -8.08 -28.51
CA LYS A 58 14.88 -9.52 -28.74
C LYS A 58 15.44 -10.23 -27.51
N ILE A 59 16.46 -9.64 -26.88
CA ILE A 59 17.13 -10.21 -25.69
C ILE A 59 16.18 -10.26 -24.50
N THR A 60 15.46 -9.16 -24.24
CA THR A 60 14.61 -9.03 -23.05
C THR A 60 13.21 -9.60 -23.23
N LYS A 61 12.76 -9.79 -24.48
CA LYS A 61 11.38 -10.10 -24.86
C LYS A 61 10.35 -9.06 -24.40
N LEU A 62 10.81 -7.86 -24.02
CA LEU A 62 9.97 -6.74 -23.59
C LEU A 62 9.73 -5.77 -24.76
N PRO A 63 8.62 -5.02 -24.78
CA PRO A 63 8.20 -4.21 -25.92
C PRO A 63 8.95 -2.88 -26.03
N PHE A 64 10.27 -2.90 -25.88
CA PHE A 64 11.11 -1.71 -26.05
C PHE A 64 10.97 -1.10 -27.43
N LYS A 65 10.99 0.23 -27.49
CA LYS A 65 10.89 1.05 -28.70
C LYS A 65 11.79 2.27 -28.61
N PRO A 66 12.27 2.81 -29.75
CA PRO A 66 12.97 4.08 -29.74
C PRO A 66 12.03 5.19 -29.25
N THR A 67 12.55 6.11 -28.44
CA THR A 67 11.78 7.30 -28.07
C THR A 67 11.50 8.19 -29.29
N LYS A 68 10.42 8.94 -29.24
CA LYS A 68 10.06 9.89 -30.30
C LYS A 68 11.01 11.11 -30.32
N ASN A 69 11.41 11.56 -29.14
CA ASN A 69 12.27 12.74 -28.96
C ASN A 69 13.41 12.40 -28.01
N LYS A 70 14.62 12.27 -28.58
CA LYS A 70 15.82 11.92 -27.81
C LYS A 70 16.34 13.06 -26.96
N PHE A 71 16.03 14.31 -27.33
CA PHE A 71 16.42 15.49 -26.54
C PHE A 71 15.69 15.46 -25.19
N ALA A 72 14.38 15.32 -25.19
CA ALA A 72 13.60 15.18 -23.97
C ALA A 72 14.03 13.97 -23.13
N ALA A 73 14.17 12.80 -23.76
CA ALA A 73 14.46 11.56 -23.04
C ALA A 73 15.90 11.45 -22.47
N LEU A 74 16.82 12.33 -22.86
CA LEU A 74 18.14 12.46 -22.27
C LEU A 74 18.19 13.50 -21.16
N ALA A 75 17.38 14.55 -21.29
CA ALA A 75 17.34 15.67 -20.37
C ALA A 75 16.40 15.45 -19.17
N ALA A 76 15.31 14.70 -19.39
CA ALA A 76 14.28 14.45 -18.40
C ALA A 76 14.15 12.98 -18.06
N HIS A 77 13.56 12.67 -16.90
CA HIS A 77 13.25 11.33 -16.44
C HIS A 77 11.79 11.21 -15.97
N ASP A 78 10.91 11.90 -16.65
CA ASP A 78 9.48 12.04 -16.30
C ASP A 78 8.79 10.69 -16.20
N GLU A 79 9.12 9.75 -17.10
CA GLU A 79 8.58 8.40 -17.11
C GLU A 79 8.96 7.62 -15.85
N ILE A 80 10.19 7.81 -15.35
CA ILE A 80 10.64 7.14 -14.13
C ILE A 80 10.04 7.82 -12.89
N VAL A 81 9.89 9.13 -12.89
CA VAL A 81 9.20 9.87 -11.82
C VAL A 81 7.74 9.40 -11.73
N ASN A 82 7.04 9.31 -12.88
CA ASN A 82 5.68 8.79 -12.94
C ASN A 82 5.60 7.33 -12.45
N PHE A 83 6.47 6.47 -12.92
CA PHE A 83 6.54 5.07 -12.47
C PHE A 83 6.80 4.97 -10.97
N SER A 84 7.75 5.74 -10.44
CA SER A 84 8.01 5.85 -9.01
C SER A 84 6.78 6.33 -8.23
N GLY A 85 5.98 7.23 -8.81
CA GLY A 85 4.70 7.67 -8.24
C GLY A 85 3.69 6.52 -8.10
N THR A 86 3.67 5.58 -9.05
CA THR A 86 2.79 4.39 -8.92
C THR A 86 3.28 3.44 -7.82
N LEU A 87 4.59 3.28 -7.65
CA LEU A 87 5.16 2.50 -6.54
C LEU A 87 4.87 3.18 -5.20
N ASN A 88 4.97 4.51 -5.13
CA ASN A 88 4.58 5.30 -3.95
C ASN A 88 3.10 5.09 -3.58
N THR A 89 2.20 5.16 -4.56
CA THR A 89 0.77 4.89 -4.34
C THR A 89 0.54 3.45 -3.84
N THR A 90 1.29 2.49 -4.38
CA THR A 90 1.24 1.09 -3.93
C THR A 90 1.73 0.96 -2.48
N ALA A 91 2.81 1.66 -2.12
CA ALA A 91 3.30 1.69 -0.74
C ALA A 91 2.28 2.29 0.23
N VAL A 92 1.60 3.38 -0.14
CA VAL A 92 0.53 3.99 0.67
C VAL A 92 -0.62 3.00 0.88
N CYS A 93 -1.03 2.29 -0.17
CA CYS A 93 -2.07 1.27 -0.11
C CYS A 93 -1.66 0.11 0.82
N LEU A 94 -0.47 -0.44 0.65
CA LEU A 94 0.05 -1.54 1.47
C LEU A 94 0.24 -1.12 2.94
N MET A 95 0.65 0.11 3.20
CA MET A 95 0.78 0.67 4.54
C MET A 95 -0.57 0.62 5.28
N LYS A 96 -1.65 1.08 4.62
CA LYS A 96 -3.01 1.04 5.18
C LYS A 96 -3.43 -0.39 5.47
N ILE A 97 -3.31 -1.29 4.52
CA ILE A 97 -3.70 -2.70 4.65
C ILE A 97 -2.91 -3.38 5.78
N ALA A 98 -1.59 -3.18 5.83
CA ALA A 98 -0.75 -3.79 6.87
C ALA A 98 -1.09 -3.28 8.28
N ASN A 99 -1.41 -1.99 8.41
CA ASN A 99 -1.87 -1.42 9.69
C ASN A 99 -3.23 -1.96 10.10
N ASP A 100 -4.20 -2.04 9.18
CA ASP A 100 -5.51 -2.61 9.49
C ASP A 100 -5.41 -4.06 9.96
N ILE A 101 -4.66 -4.89 9.24
CA ILE A 101 -4.42 -6.28 9.63
C ILE A 101 -3.77 -6.36 11.01
N ARG A 102 -2.81 -5.49 11.30
CA ARG A 102 -2.18 -5.41 12.62
C ARG A 102 -3.18 -5.04 13.71
N PHE A 103 -4.06 -4.05 13.47
CA PHE A 103 -5.07 -3.64 14.43
C PHE A 103 -6.14 -4.71 14.63
N LEU A 104 -6.68 -5.28 13.55
CA LEU A 104 -7.65 -6.37 13.61
C LEU A 104 -7.12 -7.59 14.39
N GLY A 105 -5.82 -7.87 14.29
CA GLY A 105 -5.15 -8.96 15.01
C GLY A 105 -4.62 -8.58 16.39
N SER A 106 -4.86 -7.36 16.88
CA SER A 106 -4.36 -6.91 18.19
C SER A 106 -5.13 -7.53 19.34
N GLY A 107 -4.45 -7.86 20.42
CA GLY A 107 -5.04 -8.51 21.59
C GLY A 107 -4.01 -9.35 22.33
N PRO A 108 -4.42 -10.23 23.27
CA PRO A 108 -5.79 -10.71 23.53
C PRO A 108 -6.64 -9.89 24.52
N ARG A 109 -6.02 -9.02 25.34
CA ARG A 109 -6.76 -8.29 26.38
C ARG A 109 -7.14 -6.88 25.95
N ALA A 110 -6.21 -6.16 25.32
CA ALA A 110 -6.41 -4.82 24.78
C ALA A 110 -6.20 -4.88 23.28
N GLY A 111 -7.22 -4.60 22.49
CA GLY A 111 -7.17 -4.65 21.05
C GLY A 111 -8.42 -5.29 20.46
N TYR A 112 -8.53 -5.27 19.14
CA TYR A 112 -9.73 -5.74 18.45
C TYR A 112 -9.85 -7.28 18.47
N GLY A 113 -8.79 -8.02 18.17
CA GLY A 113 -8.79 -9.48 18.19
C GLY A 113 -9.79 -10.13 17.22
N GLU A 114 -10.23 -9.42 16.18
CA GLU A 114 -11.21 -9.91 15.21
C GLU A 114 -10.62 -10.94 14.24
N ILE A 115 -9.29 -10.93 14.10
CA ILE A 115 -8.56 -11.92 13.32
C ILE A 115 -7.41 -12.51 14.13
N ILE A 116 -7.08 -13.76 13.83
CA ILE A 116 -5.94 -14.47 14.40
C ILE A 116 -4.84 -14.49 13.36
N LEU A 117 -3.70 -13.90 13.70
CA LEU A 117 -2.50 -13.89 12.86
C LEU A 117 -1.69 -15.16 13.05
N PRO A 118 -0.99 -15.67 12.02
CA PRO A 118 -0.09 -16.80 12.18
C PRO A 118 1.09 -16.45 13.09
N ALA A 119 1.41 -17.36 13.99
CA ALA A 119 2.59 -17.29 14.84
C ALA A 119 3.81 -17.82 14.08
N ASN A 120 4.59 -16.93 13.47
CA ASN A 120 5.73 -17.31 12.63
C ASN A 120 7.02 -17.47 13.43
N GLU A 121 7.12 -16.79 14.58
CA GLU A 121 8.35 -16.71 15.36
C GLU A 121 8.05 -16.46 16.85
N PRO A 122 8.95 -16.83 17.76
CA PRO A 122 8.82 -16.46 19.16
C PRO A 122 8.69 -14.93 19.29
N GLY A 123 7.58 -14.45 19.82
CA GLY A 123 7.26 -13.03 19.86
C GLY A 123 8.15 -12.21 20.79
N SER A 124 8.77 -12.83 21.80
CA SER A 124 9.62 -12.15 22.77
C SER A 124 10.40 -13.16 23.60
N SER A 125 11.66 -12.86 23.90
CA SER A 125 12.46 -13.62 24.87
C SER A 125 12.00 -13.40 26.32
N ILE A 126 11.27 -12.30 26.59
CA ILE A 126 10.84 -11.89 27.93
C ILE A 126 9.38 -12.30 28.22
N MET A 127 8.54 -12.34 27.18
CA MET A 127 7.11 -12.64 27.32
C MET A 127 6.74 -13.92 26.55
N PRO A 128 6.74 -15.08 27.19
CA PRO A 128 6.36 -16.33 26.55
C PRO A 128 4.93 -16.28 25.96
N GLY A 129 4.77 -16.79 24.75
CA GLY A 129 3.47 -16.84 24.08
C GLY A 129 3.03 -15.54 23.40
N LYS A 130 3.83 -14.45 23.48
CA LYS A 130 3.55 -13.23 22.74
C LYS A 130 3.75 -13.46 21.23
N VAL A 131 2.75 -13.14 20.45
CA VAL A 131 2.83 -13.11 18.97
C VAL A 131 2.92 -11.67 18.51
N ASN A 132 3.98 -11.32 17.78
CA ASN A 132 4.13 -9.99 17.20
C ASN A 132 3.65 -10.00 15.74
N PRO A 133 3.06 -8.90 15.22
CA PRO A 133 2.66 -8.76 13.84
C PRO A 133 3.86 -8.37 12.95
N THR A 134 4.98 -9.09 13.03
CA THR A 134 6.28 -8.74 12.44
C THR A 134 6.22 -8.54 10.94
N GLN A 135 5.38 -9.30 10.23
CA GLN A 135 5.23 -9.15 8.78
C GLN A 135 4.53 -7.82 8.43
N SER A 136 3.51 -7.42 9.19
CA SER A 136 2.88 -6.11 9.02
C SER A 136 3.84 -4.97 9.34
N GLU A 137 4.64 -5.10 10.39
CA GLU A 137 5.65 -4.12 10.77
C GLU A 137 6.73 -3.98 9.69
N ALA A 138 7.22 -5.09 9.14
CA ALA A 138 8.19 -5.09 8.05
C ALA A 138 7.65 -4.37 6.80
N VAL A 139 6.42 -4.66 6.40
CA VAL A 139 5.77 -3.98 5.25
C VAL A 139 5.66 -2.48 5.50
N THR A 140 5.26 -2.05 6.69
CA THR A 140 5.14 -0.61 7.00
C THR A 140 6.49 0.10 6.92
N MET A 141 7.57 -0.51 7.41
CA MET A 141 8.93 0.05 7.28
C MET A 141 9.37 0.15 5.81
N VAL A 142 9.11 -0.88 5.01
CA VAL A 142 9.39 -0.86 3.56
C VAL A 142 8.60 0.26 2.88
N CYS A 143 7.32 0.42 3.21
CA CYS A 143 6.50 1.50 2.65
C CYS A 143 7.08 2.88 2.94
N VAL A 144 7.52 3.14 4.18
CA VAL A 144 8.20 4.40 4.53
C VAL A 144 9.44 4.62 3.68
N LYS A 145 10.25 3.56 3.49
CA LYS A 145 11.47 3.66 2.66
C LYS A 145 11.14 3.98 1.20
N VAL A 146 10.13 3.34 0.62
CA VAL A 146 9.69 3.57 -0.77
C VAL A 146 9.16 5.00 -0.95
N ILE A 147 8.40 5.51 -0.01
CA ILE A 147 7.92 6.91 0.00
C ILE A 147 9.12 7.88 0.04
N GLY A 148 10.11 7.61 0.88
CA GLY A 148 11.35 8.39 0.93
C GLY A 148 12.13 8.35 -0.38
N ASN A 149 12.26 7.19 -1.01
CA ASN A 149 12.91 7.03 -2.31
C ASN A 149 12.17 7.80 -3.41
N HIS A 150 10.82 7.78 -3.41
CA HIS A 150 10.02 8.54 -4.37
C HIS A 150 10.27 10.05 -4.25
N ASN A 151 10.34 10.58 -3.04
CA ASN A 151 10.68 11.99 -2.83
C ASN A 151 12.06 12.32 -3.41
N GLY A 152 13.05 11.47 -3.18
CA GLY A 152 14.39 11.61 -3.77
C GLY A 152 14.38 11.56 -5.29
N ILE A 153 13.60 10.65 -5.90
CA ILE A 153 13.45 10.54 -7.36
C ILE A 153 12.75 11.79 -7.92
N THR A 154 11.71 12.29 -7.27
CA THR A 154 10.98 13.48 -7.70
C THR A 154 11.89 14.70 -7.72
N MET A 155 12.67 14.90 -6.64
CA MET A 155 13.64 15.98 -6.58
C MET A 155 14.73 15.82 -7.64
N ALA A 156 15.28 14.62 -7.80
CA ALA A 156 16.29 14.34 -8.81
C ALA A 156 15.76 14.55 -10.24
N GLY A 157 14.50 14.20 -10.50
CA GLY A 157 13.83 14.42 -11.78
C GLY A 157 13.65 15.91 -12.11
N SER A 158 13.42 16.75 -11.09
CA SER A 158 13.30 18.22 -11.26
C SER A 158 14.64 18.93 -11.51
N HIS A 159 15.76 18.24 -11.28
CA HIS A 159 17.08 18.74 -11.56
C HIS A 159 17.55 18.26 -12.93
N GLY A 160 17.79 19.15 -13.81
CA GLY A 160 18.37 18.90 -15.12
C GLY A 160 18.71 20.25 -15.71
N HIS A 161 19.81 20.33 -16.46
CA HIS A 161 20.20 21.55 -17.12
C HIS A 161 20.27 21.25 -18.62
N PHE A 162 19.39 21.93 -19.39
CA PHE A 162 19.29 21.77 -20.82
C PHE A 162 19.09 20.30 -21.24
N GLU A 163 20.06 19.67 -21.87
CA GLU A 163 19.93 18.34 -22.46
C GLU A 163 20.46 17.21 -21.56
N LEU A 164 20.82 17.50 -20.31
CA LEU A 164 21.39 16.50 -19.40
C LEU A 164 20.88 16.63 -17.97
N ASN A 165 20.35 15.53 -17.46
CA ASN A 165 20.12 15.33 -16.03
C ASN A 165 21.22 14.38 -15.48
N VAL A 166 22.03 14.86 -14.56
CA VAL A 166 23.15 14.09 -13.97
C VAL A 166 22.74 13.19 -12.81
N PHE A 167 21.51 13.27 -12.33
CA PHE A 167 21.03 12.52 -11.18
C PHE A 167 20.66 11.05 -11.48
N LYS A 168 20.98 10.55 -12.67
CA LYS A 168 20.70 9.18 -13.10
C LYS A 168 21.12 8.09 -12.10
N PRO A 169 22.30 8.15 -11.48
CA PRO A 169 22.70 7.12 -10.51
C PRO A 169 21.79 7.09 -9.28
N LEU A 170 21.39 8.25 -8.75
CA LEU A 170 20.46 8.35 -7.63
C LEU A 170 19.07 7.82 -7.99
N ILE A 171 18.56 8.22 -9.14
CA ILE A 171 17.26 7.77 -9.65
C ILE A 171 17.26 6.26 -9.83
N ALA A 172 18.28 5.71 -10.49
CA ALA A 172 18.41 4.27 -10.72
C ALA A 172 18.50 3.47 -9.41
N HIS A 173 19.34 3.92 -8.46
CA HIS A 173 19.45 3.27 -7.16
C HIS A 173 18.11 3.23 -6.42
N ASN A 174 17.46 4.37 -6.30
CA ASN A 174 16.22 4.49 -5.54
C ASN A 174 15.05 3.72 -6.17
N ILE A 175 14.92 3.73 -7.51
CA ILE A 175 13.83 3.02 -8.17
C ILE A 175 14.01 1.50 -8.08
N LEU A 176 15.22 0.99 -8.33
CA LEU A 176 15.51 -0.44 -8.23
C LEU A 176 15.32 -0.94 -6.80
N GLN A 177 15.86 -0.22 -5.81
CA GLN A 177 15.66 -0.57 -4.41
C GLN A 177 14.16 -0.59 -4.04
N SER A 178 13.36 0.36 -4.54
CA SER A 178 11.92 0.39 -4.26
C SER A 178 11.19 -0.81 -4.86
N ILE A 179 11.58 -1.24 -6.06
CA ILE A 179 11.02 -2.42 -6.71
C ILE A 179 11.33 -3.68 -5.90
N ASP A 180 12.59 -3.89 -5.56
CA ASP A 180 13.03 -5.08 -4.82
C ASP A 180 12.38 -5.16 -3.44
N LEU A 181 12.39 -4.06 -2.68
CA LEU A 181 11.78 -4.00 -1.35
C LEU A 181 10.27 -4.27 -1.38
N LEU A 182 9.54 -3.69 -2.33
CA LEU A 182 8.10 -3.94 -2.46
C LEU A 182 7.82 -5.38 -2.89
N ALA A 183 8.58 -5.92 -3.85
CA ALA A 183 8.39 -7.28 -4.32
C ALA A 183 8.62 -8.30 -3.20
N ASP A 184 9.73 -8.20 -2.47
CA ASP A 184 10.07 -9.12 -1.40
C ASP A 184 9.12 -9.00 -0.20
N SER A 185 8.81 -7.77 0.22
CA SER A 185 7.93 -7.56 1.36
C SER A 185 6.50 -8.02 1.10
N THR A 186 5.95 -7.76 -0.09
CA THR A 186 4.60 -8.22 -0.45
C THR A 186 4.52 -9.73 -0.55
N LYS A 187 5.55 -10.38 -1.11
CA LYS A 187 5.65 -11.84 -1.15
C LYS A 187 5.67 -12.44 0.25
N ASN A 188 6.52 -11.93 1.13
CA ASN A 188 6.64 -12.41 2.50
C ASN A 188 5.35 -12.14 3.29
N PHE A 189 4.79 -10.97 3.17
CA PHE A 189 3.51 -10.62 3.81
C PHE A 189 2.37 -11.56 3.38
N SER A 190 2.28 -11.86 2.07
CA SER A 190 1.30 -12.81 1.55
C SER A 190 1.49 -14.22 2.13
N LEU A 191 2.73 -14.73 2.13
CA LEU A 191 3.02 -16.10 2.53
C LEU A 191 2.96 -16.32 4.05
N TYR A 192 3.50 -15.38 4.82
CA TYR A 192 3.71 -15.55 6.26
C TYR A 192 2.69 -14.81 7.13
N CYS A 193 1.87 -13.95 6.55
CA CYS A 193 0.79 -13.29 7.27
C CYS A 193 -0.58 -13.61 6.65
N VAL A 194 -0.85 -13.08 5.44
CA VAL A 194 -2.20 -13.09 4.86
C VAL A 194 -2.75 -14.51 4.70
N LYS A 195 -1.95 -15.44 4.18
CA LYS A 195 -2.37 -16.83 3.92
C LYS A 195 -2.81 -17.57 5.19
N GLY A 196 -2.31 -17.16 6.35
CA GLY A 196 -2.59 -17.82 7.63
C GLY A 196 -3.65 -17.13 8.48
N ILE A 197 -4.22 -16.02 8.04
CA ILE A 197 -5.25 -15.27 8.78
C ILE A 197 -6.50 -16.13 8.96
N LYS A 198 -7.04 -16.12 10.19
CA LYS A 198 -8.33 -16.73 10.53
C LYS A 198 -9.22 -15.69 11.21
N ALA A 199 -10.52 -15.70 10.89
CA ALA A 199 -11.49 -14.87 11.58
C ALA A 199 -11.76 -15.43 12.99
N ASP A 200 -11.72 -14.58 14.01
CA ASP A 200 -12.25 -14.91 15.34
C ASP A 200 -13.75 -14.59 15.36
N LYS A 201 -14.55 -15.59 15.00
CA LYS A 201 -16.00 -15.45 14.92
C LYS A 201 -16.66 -15.14 16.25
N VAL A 202 -16.05 -15.57 17.35
CA VAL A 202 -16.57 -15.32 18.70
C VAL A 202 -16.40 -13.86 19.04
N LYS A 203 -15.21 -13.33 18.84
CA LYS A 203 -14.90 -11.92 19.12
C LYS A 203 -15.68 -10.96 18.20
N ILE A 204 -15.76 -11.28 16.92
CA ILE A 204 -16.57 -10.51 15.97
C ILE A 204 -18.04 -10.47 16.38
N LYS A 205 -18.59 -11.64 16.82
CA LYS A 205 -19.98 -11.70 17.29
C LYS A 205 -20.19 -10.87 18.55
N GLU A 206 -19.26 -10.94 19.51
CA GLU A 206 -19.30 -10.13 20.73
C GLU A 206 -19.38 -8.62 20.41
N TYR A 207 -18.51 -8.14 19.52
CA TYR A 207 -18.56 -6.73 19.09
C TYR A 207 -19.84 -6.38 18.35
N LEU A 208 -20.33 -7.27 17.51
CA LEU A 208 -21.58 -7.04 16.79
C LEU A 208 -22.77 -6.93 17.76
N ASP A 209 -22.88 -7.87 18.70
CA ASP A 209 -23.99 -7.92 19.65
C ASP A 209 -23.97 -6.69 20.61
N ASN A 210 -22.79 -6.15 20.88
CA ASN A 210 -22.60 -4.97 21.75
C ASN A 210 -22.58 -3.63 20.98
N SER A 211 -22.74 -3.66 19.65
CA SER A 211 -22.62 -2.45 18.83
C SER A 211 -23.92 -1.66 18.81
N LEU A 212 -23.89 -0.41 19.31
CA LEU A 212 -24.99 0.54 19.15
C LEU A 212 -25.21 0.96 17.69
N MET A 213 -24.26 0.71 16.80
CA MET A 213 -24.36 1.05 15.37
C MET A 213 -25.47 0.25 14.66
N LEU A 214 -25.91 -0.87 15.23
CA LEU A 214 -27.03 -1.66 14.70
C LEU A 214 -28.34 -0.86 14.65
N VAL A 215 -28.50 0.16 15.49
CA VAL A 215 -29.66 1.06 15.48
C VAL A 215 -29.82 1.79 14.15
N THR A 216 -28.74 1.94 13.37
CA THR A 216 -28.79 2.53 12.02
C THR A 216 -29.74 1.78 11.09
N ALA A 217 -29.91 0.47 11.28
CA ALA A 217 -30.86 -0.35 10.52
C ALA A 217 -32.32 0.01 10.79
N LEU A 218 -32.62 0.68 11.90
CA LEU A 218 -33.97 1.15 12.25
C LEU A 218 -34.31 2.46 11.53
N ALA A 219 -33.33 3.24 11.11
CA ALA A 219 -33.57 4.57 10.53
C ALA A 219 -34.54 4.59 9.35
N PRO A 220 -34.58 3.63 8.41
CA PRO A 220 -35.57 3.57 7.35
C PRO A 220 -36.99 3.32 7.85
N HIS A 221 -37.16 2.73 9.04
CA HIS A 221 -38.46 2.35 9.61
C HIS A 221 -39.04 3.38 10.56
N ILE A 222 -38.22 4.01 11.37
CA ILE A 222 -38.67 4.94 12.44
C ILE A 222 -38.14 6.36 12.28
N GLY A 223 -37.33 6.62 11.25
CA GLY A 223 -36.64 7.89 10.98
C GLY A 223 -35.32 8.04 11.75
N TYR A 224 -34.49 8.92 11.24
CA TYR A 224 -33.12 9.17 11.76
C TYR A 224 -33.15 9.66 13.22
N ASP A 225 -33.99 10.66 13.51
CA ASP A 225 -34.05 11.28 14.84
C ASP A 225 -34.51 10.31 15.93
N ASN A 226 -35.47 9.44 15.64
CA ASN A 226 -35.92 8.42 16.59
C ASN A 226 -34.85 7.35 16.80
N SER A 227 -34.17 6.95 15.73
CA SER A 227 -33.04 6.02 15.84
C SER A 227 -31.90 6.61 16.67
N ALA A 228 -31.59 7.89 16.49
CA ALA A 228 -30.57 8.60 17.27
C ALA A 228 -30.96 8.71 18.75
N LYS A 229 -32.22 8.97 19.07
CA LYS A 229 -32.72 8.96 20.46
C LYS A 229 -32.52 7.61 21.12
N ILE A 230 -32.94 6.51 20.46
CA ILE A 230 -32.74 5.15 21.00
C ILE A 230 -31.26 4.88 21.31
N ALA A 231 -30.35 5.22 20.38
CA ALA A 231 -28.92 5.04 20.60
C ALA A 231 -28.40 5.87 21.80
N ASN A 232 -28.86 7.11 21.93
CA ASN A 232 -28.49 7.99 23.03
C ASN A 232 -29.08 7.51 24.36
N ASP A 233 -30.33 7.05 24.38
CA ASP A 233 -30.99 6.55 25.60
C ASP A 233 -30.26 5.29 26.11
N ILE A 234 -29.93 4.34 25.23
CA ILE A 234 -29.18 3.15 25.62
C ILE A 234 -27.79 3.54 26.17
N ARG A 235 -27.09 4.46 25.50
CA ARG A 235 -25.79 4.95 25.98
C ARG A 235 -25.90 5.66 27.32
N PHE A 236 -26.96 6.45 27.52
CA PHE A 236 -27.18 7.20 28.75
C PHE A 236 -27.55 6.27 29.92
N LEU A 237 -28.42 5.29 29.71
CA LEU A 237 -28.78 4.28 30.70
C LEU A 237 -27.60 3.42 31.12
N GLY A 238 -26.66 3.16 30.18
CA GLY A 238 -25.40 2.44 30.45
C GLY A 238 -24.28 3.29 31.04
N SER A 239 -24.47 4.62 31.15
CA SER A 239 -23.47 5.49 31.76
C SER A 239 -23.31 5.19 33.26
N GLY A 240 -22.04 5.23 33.74
CA GLY A 240 -21.70 4.75 35.09
C GLY A 240 -22.33 5.55 36.24
N PRO A 241 -22.21 5.05 37.47
CA PRO A 241 -22.90 5.56 38.64
C PRO A 241 -22.51 6.98 39.05
N ARG A 242 -21.44 7.53 38.50
CA ARG A 242 -21.00 8.91 38.77
C ARG A 242 -21.49 9.95 37.78
N ALA A 243 -21.94 9.51 36.58
CA ALA A 243 -22.29 10.40 35.49
C ALA A 243 -23.65 10.12 34.86
N GLY A 244 -24.37 9.08 35.28
CA GLY A 244 -25.65 8.69 34.73
C GLY A 244 -26.47 7.78 35.65
N TYR A 245 -27.55 7.21 35.13
CA TYR A 245 -28.47 6.38 35.90
C TYR A 245 -27.91 5.00 36.26
N GLY A 246 -27.00 4.45 35.44
CA GLY A 246 -26.40 3.13 35.68
C GLY A 246 -27.44 2.00 35.70
N GLU A 247 -28.59 2.19 35.03
CA GLU A 247 -29.71 1.24 35.02
C GLU A 247 -29.42 0.00 34.20
N ILE A 248 -28.53 0.12 33.21
CA ILE A 248 -28.03 -1.01 32.44
C ILE A 248 -26.50 -0.99 32.42
N ILE A 249 -25.93 -2.16 32.57
CA ILE A 249 -24.49 -2.36 32.43
C ILE A 249 -24.24 -2.59 30.94
N LEU A 250 -23.64 -1.61 30.28
CA LEU A 250 -23.05 -1.84 28.98
C LEU A 250 -21.81 -2.70 29.15
N PRO A 251 -21.60 -3.68 28.27
CA PRO A 251 -20.37 -4.45 28.30
C PRO A 251 -19.17 -3.50 28.24
N ALA A 252 -18.19 -3.73 29.07
CA ALA A 252 -16.98 -2.94 29.06
C ALA A 252 -16.30 -3.10 27.70
N ASN A 253 -16.23 -2.01 26.94
CA ASN A 253 -15.32 -1.92 25.81
C ASN A 253 -13.93 -1.71 26.43
N GLU A 254 -13.21 -2.80 26.71
CA GLU A 254 -11.79 -2.77 27.07
C GLU A 254 -10.92 -2.64 25.80
#